data_2e2d5e204556cd9003d9b09c032e02b9
#
_entry.id   2e2d5e204556cd9003d9b09c032e02b9
#
_cell.length_a   1.000
_cell.length_b   1.000
_cell.length_c   1.000
_cell.angle_alpha   90.00
_cell.angle_beta   90.00
_cell.angle_gamma   90.00
#
_symmetry.space_group_name_H-M   'P 1'
#
loop_
_entity.id
_entity.type
_entity.pdbx_description
1 polymer ?
#
loop_
_entity_poly.entity_id
_entity_poly.type
_entity_poly.pdbx_seq_one_letter_code
_entity_poly.pdbx_strand_id
1 'polypeptide(L)'
;VGREGVGVNPLRGQNNVQGSCDMGSFPHELPGYRHVADDAVRASFEAAWGVPLSAEPGLRIPNMFEAALDGSFKGLYCQGEDIAQSDPDTQHVADALRSMECIVVQDLFLNETAKY
;
A
#
# COMPACT_ATOMS: atom_id res chain seq x y z
N VAL A 1 -3.57 -9.75 29.83
CA VAL A 1 -2.31 -9.03 29.60
C VAL A 1 -1.50 -9.05 30.89
N GLY A 2 -0.16 -9.22 30.78
CA GLY A 2 0.73 -9.29 31.95
C GLY A 2 0.93 -10.68 32.54
N ARG A 3 0.43 -11.74 31.90
CA ARG A 3 0.76 -13.14 32.21
C ARG A 3 1.53 -13.74 31.06
N GLU A 4 2.42 -14.70 31.32
CA GLU A 4 3.14 -15.44 30.31
C GLU A 4 2.16 -16.15 29.35
N GLY A 5 2.42 -16.08 28.04
CA GLY A 5 1.56 -16.66 27.00
C GLY A 5 0.23 -15.92 26.73
N VAL A 6 0.00 -14.77 27.35
CA VAL A 6 -1.22 -13.96 27.16
C VAL A 6 -0.88 -12.59 26.58
N GLY A 7 -1.50 -12.23 25.48
CA GLY A 7 -1.31 -10.96 24.78
C GLY A 7 -2.56 -10.44 24.10
N VAL A 8 -2.44 -9.29 23.49
CA VAL A 8 -3.46 -8.76 22.55
C VAL A 8 -3.10 -9.25 21.17
N ASN A 9 -4.02 -9.98 20.53
CA ASN A 9 -3.88 -10.44 19.16
C ASN A 9 -4.90 -9.73 18.27
N PRO A 10 -4.49 -8.73 17.46
CA PRO A 10 -5.42 -8.05 16.57
C PRO A 10 -5.87 -8.98 15.45
N LEU A 11 -7.17 -9.01 15.20
CA LEU A 11 -7.75 -9.66 14.03
C LEU A 11 -7.81 -8.65 12.89
N ARG A 12 -6.97 -8.84 11.89
CA ARG A 12 -6.88 -7.97 10.72
C ARG A 12 -7.77 -8.48 9.59
N GLY A 13 -8.10 -7.62 8.61
CA GLY A 13 -9.03 -7.96 7.53
C GLY A 13 -8.40 -8.86 6.46
N GLN A 14 -7.27 -8.47 5.92
CA GLN A 14 -6.61 -9.18 4.83
C GLN A 14 -5.76 -10.35 5.32
N ASN A 15 -5.61 -11.35 4.46
CA ASN A 15 -4.71 -12.47 4.71
C ASN A 15 -3.26 -11.97 4.74
N ASN A 16 -2.55 -12.36 5.80
CA ASN A 16 -1.14 -12.04 5.98
C ASN A 16 -0.78 -10.54 5.84
N VAL A 17 -1.67 -9.65 6.24
CA VAL A 17 -1.36 -8.21 6.29
C VAL A 17 -0.15 -7.93 7.20
N GLN A 18 0.08 -8.78 8.20
CA GLN A 18 1.28 -8.73 9.03
C GLN A 18 2.56 -8.87 8.18
N GLY A 19 2.64 -9.91 7.35
CA GLY A 19 3.80 -10.13 6.48
C GLY A 19 3.97 -9.02 5.43
N SER A 20 2.88 -8.48 4.91
CA SER A 20 2.92 -7.30 4.03
C SER A 20 3.56 -6.10 4.73
N CYS A 21 3.17 -5.82 5.97
CA CYS A 21 3.78 -4.76 6.77
C CYS A 21 5.25 -5.04 7.09
N ASP A 22 5.60 -6.29 7.42
CA ASP A 22 6.98 -6.71 7.69
C ASP A 22 7.90 -6.46 6.48
N MET A 23 7.35 -6.55 5.28
CA MET A 23 8.05 -6.29 4.02
C MET A 23 8.06 -4.82 3.60
N GLY A 24 7.50 -3.92 4.39
CA GLY A 24 7.49 -2.49 4.12
C GLY A 24 6.43 -2.02 3.13
N SER A 25 5.26 -2.65 3.11
CA SER A 25 4.16 -2.28 2.21
C SER A 25 3.34 -1.08 2.68
N PHE A 26 3.84 -0.33 3.65
CA PHE A 26 3.26 0.95 4.05
C PHE A 26 3.97 2.13 3.37
N PRO A 27 3.26 3.23 3.11
CA PRO A 27 3.82 4.37 2.39
C PRO A 27 4.96 5.09 3.13
N HIS A 28 5.12 4.87 4.42
CA HIS A 28 6.11 5.53 5.27
C HIS A 28 7.14 4.56 5.86
N GLU A 29 7.09 3.27 5.49
CA GLU A 29 7.94 2.23 6.07
C GLU A 29 8.72 1.46 5.02
N LEU A 30 9.93 1.10 5.40
CA LEU A 30 10.80 0.14 4.74
C LEU A 30 10.70 -1.21 5.47
N PRO A 31 11.20 -2.31 4.89
CA PRO A 31 11.18 -3.63 5.53
C PRO A 31 11.62 -3.61 6.99
N GLY A 32 10.88 -4.30 7.85
CA GLY A 32 11.12 -4.37 9.28
C GLY A 32 10.59 -3.17 10.06
N TYR A 33 9.53 -2.52 9.60
CA TYR A 33 8.88 -1.36 10.25
C TYR A 33 9.84 -0.17 10.45
N ARG A 34 10.72 0.07 9.51
CA ARG A 34 11.69 1.15 9.57
C ARG A 34 11.19 2.36 8.80
N HIS A 35 11.14 3.50 9.47
CA HIS A 35 10.62 4.73 8.85
C HIS A 35 11.54 5.27 7.76
N VAL A 36 10.97 5.57 6.60
CA VAL A 36 11.69 6.16 5.46
C VAL A 36 12.23 7.57 5.76
N ALA A 37 11.60 8.29 6.70
CA ALA A 37 12.04 9.62 7.13
C ALA A 37 13.28 9.61 8.04
N ASP A 38 13.69 8.44 8.57
CA ASP A 38 14.92 8.31 9.36
C ASP A 38 16.13 8.22 8.42
N ASP A 39 17.01 9.20 8.49
CA ASP A 39 18.18 9.32 7.61
C ASP A 39 19.14 8.12 7.72
N ALA A 40 19.34 7.59 8.92
CA ALA A 40 20.26 6.46 9.14
C ALA A 40 19.65 5.17 8.58
N VAL A 41 18.35 4.97 8.77
CA VAL A 41 17.61 3.86 8.18
C VAL A 41 17.66 3.97 6.66
N ARG A 42 17.29 5.10 6.10
CA ARG A 42 17.27 5.33 4.64
C ARG A 42 18.65 5.06 4.04
N ALA A 43 19.71 5.63 4.60
CA ALA A 43 21.08 5.42 4.13
C ALA A 43 21.48 3.94 4.11
N SER A 44 21.04 3.14 5.08
CA SER A 44 21.33 1.71 5.11
C SER A 44 20.66 0.94 3.97
N PHE A 45 19.42 1.29 3.62
CA PHE A 45 18.71 0.70 2.48
C PHE A 45 19.23 1.19 1.13
N GLU A 46 19.59 2.47 1.02
CA GLU A 46 20.23 3.02 -0.18
C GLU A 46 21.54 2.31 -0.48
N ALA A 47 22.36 2.06 0.55
CA ALA A 47 23.59 1.31 0.40
C ALA A 47 23.36 -0.15 -0.02
N ALA A 48 22.32 -0.80 0.53
CA ALA A 48 22.00 -2.18 0.21
C ALA A 48 21.36 -2.36 -1.18
N TRP A 49 20.52 -1.42 -1.60
CA TRP A 49 19.79 -1.50 -2.87
C TRP A 49 20.47 -0.77 -4.03
N GLY A 50 21.46 0.06 -3.74
CA GLY A 50 22.22 0.80 -4.75
C GLY A 50 21.42 1.90 -5.45
N VAL A 51 20.35 2.42 -4.82
CA VAL A 51 19.47 3.46 -5.36
C VAL A 51 19.16 4.49 -4.29
N PRO A 52 19.02 5.78 -4.65
CA PRO A 52 18.56 6.80 -3.71
C PRO A 52 17.07 6.61 -3.39
N LEU A 53 16.69 6.87 -2.14
CA LEU A 53 15.32 6.78 -1.66
C LEU A 53 14.80 8.16 -1.25
N SER A 54 13.50 8.41 -1.49
CA SER A 54 12.84 9.61 -0.99
C SER A 54 12.73 9.57 0.53
N ALA A 55 12.93 10.71 1.18
CA ALA A 55 12.63 10.90 2.60
C ALA A 55 11.12 11.11 2.85
N GLU A 56 10.39 11.48 1.80
CA GLU A 56 8.96 11.74 1.90
C GLU A 56 8.17 10.43 1.83
N PRO A 57 7.21 10.23 2.74
CA PRO A 57 6.28 9.10 2.66
C PRO A 57 5.50 9.08 1.34
N GLY A 58 5.19 7.88 0.85
CA GLY A 58 4.28 7.71 -0.27
C GLY A 58 2.82 8.02 0.08
N LEU A 59 1.95 7.98 -0.93
CA LEU A 59 0.51 8.22 -0.76
C LEU A 59 -0.17 7.04 -0.04
N ARG A 60 -1.15 7.35 0.80
CA ARG A 60 -2.10 6.37 1.33
C ARG A 60 -3.22 6.15 0.31
N ILE A 61 -3.94 5.03 0.41
CA ILE A 61 -5.00 4.67 -0.55
C ILE A 61 -5.98 5.81 -0.84
N PRO A 62 -6.59 6.50 0.14
CA PRO A 62 -7.49 7.62 -0.17
C PRO A 62 -6.79 8.76 -0.92
N ASN A 63 -5.53 9.06 -0.58
CA ASN A 63 -4.77 10.10 -1.27
C ASN A 63 -4.37 9.68 -2.70
N MET A 64 -4.21 8.37 -2.97
CA MET A 64 -3.99 7.87 -4.33
C MET A 64 -5.20 8.14 -5.22
N PHE A 65 -6.43 7.94 -4.71
CA PHE A 65 -7.65 8.21 -5.47
C PHE A 65 -7.81 9.70 -5.77
N GLU A 66 -7.58 10.57 -4.78
CA GLU A 66 -7.58 12.03 -5.00
C GLU A 66 -6.56 12.44 -6.05
N ALA A 67 -5.34 11.91 -5.94
CA ALA A 67 -4.26 12.18 -6.88
C ALA A 67 -4.53 11.61 -8.29
N ALA A 68 -5.29 10.51 -8.40
CA ALA A 68 -5.74 9.99 -9.67
C ALA A 68 -6.74 10.92 -10.34
N LEU A 69 -7.69 11.44 -9.57
CA LEU A 69 -8.71 12.37 -10.08
C LEU A 69 -8.12 13.73 -10.50
N ASP A 70 -7.06 14.19 -9.85
CA ASP A 70 -6.36 15.41 -10.28
C ASP A 70 -5.32 15.17 -11.40
N GLY A 71 -5.10 13.91 -11.80
CA GLY A 71 -4.20 13.50 -12.88
C GLY A 71 -2.73 13.38 -12.49
N SER A 72 -2.37 13.54 -11.23
CA SER A 72 -0.98 13.40 -10.76
C SER A 72 -0.58 11.94 -10.50
N PHE A 73 -1.52 11.05 -10.21
CA PHE A 73 -1.31 9.62 -10.02
C PHE A 73 -1.87 8.84 -11.22
N LYS A 74 -0.98 8.34 -12.07
CA LYS A 74 -1.32 7.85 -13.40
C LYS A 74 -1.36 6.34 -13.54
N GLY A 75 -0.75 5.62 -12.64
CA GLY A 75 -0.64 4.18 -12.72
C GLY A 75 -0.74 3.49 -11.38
N LEU A 76 -1.40 2.34 -11.33
CA LEU A 76 -1.59 1.53 -10.14
C LEU A 76 -1.18 0.08 -10.40
N TYR A 77 -0.41 -0.50 -9.49
CA TYR A 77 -0.21 -1.93 -9.40
C TYR A 77 -0.92 -2.45 -8.14
N CYS A 78 -1.98 -3.22 -8.33
CA CYS A 78 -2.81 -3.77 -7.27
C CYS A 78 -2.56 -5.28 -7.17
N GLN A 79 -2.12 -5.74 -6.01
CA GLN A 79 -1.80 -7.15 -5.77
C GLN A 79 -2.63 -7.74 -4.64
N GLY A 80 -3.47 -8.74 -4.96
CA GLY A 80 -4.23 -9.50 -3.97
C GLY A 80 -5.29 -8.69 -3.23
N GLU A 81 -5.83 -7.65 -3.86
CA GLU A 81 -6.85 -6.76 -3.28
C GLU A 81 -7.87 -6.35 -4.34
N ASP A 82 -9.15 -6.34 -3.97
CA ASP A 82 -10.24 -5.85 -4.81
C ASP A 82 -10.72 -4.48 -4.32
N ILE A 83 -9.91 -3.44 -4.57
CA ILE A 83 -10.15 -2.08 -4.07
C ILE A 83 -11.45 -1.47 -4.59
N ALA A 84 -11.94 -1.88 -5.75
CA ALA A 84 -13.23 -1.43 -6.27
C ALA A 84 -14.42 -1.87 -5.39
N GLN A 85 -14.23 -2.89 -4.54
CA GLN A 85 -15.24 -3.36 -3.60
C GLN A 85 -14.90 -3.08 -2.13
N SER A 86 -13.62 -3.15 -1.75
CA SER A 86 -13.20 -3.07 -0.35
C SER A 86 -13.10 -1.64 0.20
N ASP A 87 -12.83 -0.67 -0.67
CA ASP A 87 -12.71 0.71 -0.23
C ASP A 87 -14.07 1.42 -0.16
N PRO A 88 -14.27 2.29 0.84
CA PRO A 88 -15.49 3.07 0.97
C PRO A 88 -15.67 4.06 -0.19
N ASP A 89 -16.92 4.46 -0.45
CA ASP A 89 -17.28 5.31 -1.57
C ASP A 89 -16.89 4.70 -2.93
N THR A 90 -17.54 3.61 -3.26
CA THR A 90 -17.26 2.83 -4.48
C THR A 90 -17.37 3.64 -5.78
N GLN A 91 -18.21 4.70 -5.82
CA GLN A 91 -18.30 5.56 -6.99
C GLN A 91 -17.05 6.42 -7.16
N HIS A 92 -16.56 7.01 -6.07
CA HIS A 92 -15.31 7.78 -6.05
C HIS A 92 -14.12 6.93 -6.48
N VAL A 93 -14.03 5.71 -5.94
CA VAL A 93 -12.99 4.73 -6.32
C VAL A 93 -13.08 4.38 -7.81
N ALA A 94 -14.28 4.11 -8.32
CA ALA A 94 -14.50 3.81 -9.74
C ALA A 94 -14.06 4.95 -10.65
N ASP A 95 -14.37 6.18 -10.28
CA ASP A 95 -13.99 7.36 -11.07
C ASP A 95 -12.46 7.57 -11.03
N ALA A 96 -11.83 7.36 -9.88
CA ALA A 96 -10.37 7.40 -9.75
C ALA A 96 -9.69 6.32 -10.62
N LEU A 97 -10.17 5.08 -10.57
CA LEU A 97 -9.63 3.99 -11.40
C LEU A 97 -9.75 4.30 -12.89
N ARG A 98 -10.89 4.82 -13.35
CA ARG A 98 -11.08 5.21 -14.78
C ARG A 98 -10.18 6.35 -15.23
N SER A 99 -9.74 7.20 -14.32
CA SER A 99 -8.87 8.33 -14.65
C SER A 99 -7.40 7.96 -14.82
N MET A 100 -6.99 6.76 -14.38
CA MET A 100 -5.61 6.30 -14.48
C MET A 100 -5.25 5.88 -15.91
N GLU A 101 -4.00 6.09 -16.30
CA GLU A 101 -3.48 5.69 -17.61
C GLU A 101 -3.18 4.19 -17.69
N CYS A 102 -2.86 3.56 -16.55
CA CYS A 102 -2.51 2.14 -16.49
C CYS A 102 -2.86 1.54 -15.13
N ILE A 103 -3.56 0.42 -15.15
CA ILE A 103 -3.83 -0.39 -13.96
C ILE A 103 -3.34 -1.81 -14.21
N VAL A 104 -2.50 -2.33 -13.32
CA VAL A 104 -2.07 -3.73 -13.32
C VAL A 104 -2.68 -4.40 -12.10
N VAL A 105 -3.48 -5.43 -12.31
CA VAL A 105 -4.07 -6.23 -11.25
C VAL A 105 -3.46 -7.63 -11.27
N GLN A 106 -2.87 -8.01 -10.14
CA GLN A 106 -2.37 -9.36 -9.92
C GLN A 106 -3.22 -10.03 -8.84
N ASP A 107 -4.06 -10.96 -9.25
CA ASP A 107 -4.96 -11.67 -8.35
C ASP A 107 -5.18 -13.11 -8.83
N LEU A 108 -5.84 -13.93 -7.99
CA LEU A 108 -6.22 -15.29 -8.31
C LEU A 108 -7.40 -15.35 -9.30
N PHE A 109 -8.25 -14.34 -9.28
CA PHE A 109 -9.46 -14.23 -10.10
C PHE A 109 -9.54 -12.87 -10.77
N LEU A 110 -10.31 -12.80 -11.85
CA LEU A 110 -10.69 -11.55 -12.48
C LEU A 110 -11.74 -10.84 -11.60
N ASN A 111 -11.26 -10.01 -10.67
CA ASN A 111 -12.06 -9.29 -9.70
C ASN A 111 -12.67 -7.99 -10.28
N GLU A 112 -13.41 -7.21 -9.47
CA GLU A 112 -14.06 -5.97 -9.94
C GLU A 112 -13.03 -4.89 -10.31
N THR A 113 -11.92 -4.79 -9.57
CA THR A 113 -10.82 -3.85 -9.89
C THR A 113 -10.23 -4.12 -11.27
N ALA A 114 -10.14 -5.39 -11.68
CA ALA A 114 -9.57 -5.78 -12.97
C ALA A 114 -10.45 -5.44 -14.19
N LYS A 115 -11.63 -4.85 -13.97
CA LYS A 115 -12.53 -4.42 -15.05
C LYS A 115 -12.26 -2.99 -15.54
N TYR A 116 -11.39 -2.26 -14.84
CA TYR A 116 -10.99 -0.91 -15.18
C TYR A 116 -9.67 -0.92 -15.97
#